data_a3c35beedabcaf47e8838060ecc19a87
#
_entry.id   a3c35beedabcaf47e8838060ecc19a87
#
_cell.length_a   1.000
_cell.length_b   1.000
_cell.length_c   1.000
_cell.angle_alpha   90.00
_cell.angle_beta   90.00
_cell.angle_gamma   90.00
#
_symmetry.space_group_name_H-M   'P 1'
#
loop_
_entity.id
_entity.type
_entity.pdbx_description
1 polymer ?
#
loop_
_entity_poly.entity_id
_entity_poly.type
_entity_poly.pdbx_seq_one_letter_code
_entity_poly.pdbx_strand_id
1 'polypeptide(L)'
;MARSKDKKAYSDFEDEVKAGKLQTVYYIAASDNYFLRKAEELLREKITGSKESKESFFIKYADENSGEEIVDLCRNFSSLFSASKIVIVKRCEKFGKKFDAVLEYAQNPDPDTTLLLAFDKEYVTEKKLEKEIQFYDFTDLPDDDFRAWVKSEFQSRGCSIGSAELDVFISEIPRNFDLVENEISKISGYCEEV
;
A
#
# COMPACT_ATOMS: atom_id res chain seq x y z
N MET A 1 -17.34 -13.92 15.94
CA MET A 1 -17.62 -13.37 14.60
C MET A 1 -16.76 -14.11 13.59
N ALA A 2 -17.37 -14.75 12.59
CA ALA A 2 -16.60 -15.45 11.57
C ALA A 2 -15.77 -14.45 10.78
N ARG A 3 -14.43 -14.65 10.73
CA ARG A 3 -13.57 -13.96 9.76
C ARG A 3 -14.18 -14.21 8.38
N SER A 4 -14.53 -13.13 7.66
CA SER A 4 -14.86 -13.22 6.24
C SER A 4 -13.68 -13.95 5.58
N LYS A 5 -13.94 -15.07 4.90
CA LYS A 5 -12.93 -15.77 4.12
C LYS A 5 -12.36 -14.79 3.11
N ASP A 6 -11.04 -14.68 3.07
CA ASP A 6 -10.21 -14.15 1.99
C ASP A 6 -9.89 -12.63 1.95
N LYS A 7 -9.99 -11.88 3.04
CA LYS A 7 -9.35 -10.55 3.09
C LYS A 7 -7.92 -10.70 3.57
N LYS A 8 -6.95 -10.40 2.71
CA LYS A 8 -5.53 -10.32 3.05
C LYS A 8 -5.24 -8.94 3.62
N ALA A 9 -4.58 -8.89 4.78
CA ALA A 9 -4.14 -7.65 5.42
C ALA A 9 -2.79 -7.16 4.83
N TYR A 10 -2.33 -6.00 5.28
CA TYR A 10 -0.99 -5.51 4.94
C TYR A 10 0.11 -6.49 5.37
N SER A 11 -0.03 -7.14 6.53
CA SER A 11 0.93 -8.15 7.00
C SER A 11 1.06 -9.34 6.04
N ASP A 12 -0.05 -9.81 5.46
CA ASP A 12 -0.01 -10.89 4.47
C ASP A 12 0.73 -10.46 3.20
N PHE A 13 0.49 -9.22 2.74
CA PHE A 13 1.20 -8.62 1.62
C PHE A 13 2.71 -8.53 1.91
N GLU A 14 3.07 -8.00 3.07
CA GLU A 14 4.46 -7.83 3.48
C GLU A 14 5.20 -9.18 3.54
N ASP A 15 4.60 -10.18 4.14
CA ASP A 15 5.16 -11.53 4.26
C ASP A 15 5.34 -12.19 2.88
N GLU A 16 4.35 -12.07 2.00
CA GLU A 16 4.42 -12.62 0.63
C GLU A 16 5.54 -11.95 -0.18
N VAL A 17 5.65 -10.62 -0.13
CA VAL A 17 6.69 -9.88 -0.85
C VAL A 17 8.08 -10.20 -0.28
N LYS A 18 8.25 -10.23 1.04
CA LYS A 18 9.51 -10.60 1.70
C LYS A 18 9.94 -12.03 1.35
N ALA A 19 8.99 -12.95 1.25
CA ALA A 19 9.24 -14.33 0.82
C ALA A 19 9.52 -14.48 -0.69
N GLY A 20 9.46 -13.41 -1.47
CA GLY A 20 9.67 -13.42 -2.92
C GLY A 20 8.47 -13.94 -3.72
N LYS A 21 7.30 -14.05 -3.11
CA LYS A 21 6.05 -14.44 -3.79
C LYS A 21 5.40 -13.21 -4.43
N LEU A 22 6.05 -12.68 -5.47
CA LEU A 22 5.55 -11.50 -6.15
C LEU A 22 4.40 -11.84 -7.10
N GLN A 23 3.39 -10.98 -7.13
CA GLN A 23 2.31 -11.02 -8.11
C GLN A 23 2.56 -9.95 -9.19
N THR A 24 2.07 -10.21 -10.38
CA THR A 24 2.13 -9.24 -11.48
C THR A 24 1.09 -8.13 -11.32
N VAL A 25 -0.04 -8.42 -10.64
CA VAL A 25 -1.09 -7.41 -10.36
C VAL A 25 -1.54 -7.51 -8.90
N TYR A 26 -1.49 -6.39 -8.21
CA TYR A 26 -2.00 -6.21 -6.86
C TYR A 26 -3.20 -5.27 -6.86
N TYR A 27 -4.27 -5.66 -6.16
CA TYR A 27 -5.43 -4.83 -5.89
C TYR A 27 -5.45 -4.49 -4.40
N ILE A 28 -5.43 -3.20 -4.07
CA ILE A 28 -5.33 -2.72 -2.70
C ILE A 28 -6.50 -1.80 -2.38
N ALA A 29 -7.19 -2.07 -1.28
CA ALA A 29 -8.13 -1.13 -0.67
C ALA A 29 -7.41 -0.37 0.44
N ALA A 30 -7.37 0.95 0.38
CA ALA A 30 -6.69 1.80 1.36
C ALA A 30 -7.55 3.00 1.75
N SER A 31 -7.46 3.46 3.00
CA SER A 31 -8.11 4.70 3.49
C SER A 31 -7.14 5.87 3.62
N ASP A 32 -5.86 5.58 3.75
CA ASP A 32 -4.78 6.57 3.88
C ASP A 32 -3.53 6.13 3.10
N ASN A 33 -2.49 6.94 3.13
CA ASN A 33 -1.28 6.69 2.35
C ASN A 33 -0.20 5.91 3.11
N TYR A 34 -0.31 5.70 4.41
CA TYR A 34 0.77 5.10 5.22
C TYR A 34 1.18 3.72 4.69
N PHE A 35 0.25 2.76 4.67
CA PHE A 35 0.55 1.41 4.21
C PHE A 35 0.81 1.36 2.70
N LEU A 36 0.22 2.25 1.90
CA LEU A 36 0.57 2.36 0.49
C LEU A 36 2.03 2.75 0.30
N ARG A 37 2.54 3.74 1.04
CA ARG A 37 3.97 4.11 0.99
C ARG A 37 4.87 2.94 1.41
N LYS A 38 4.51 2.23 2.48
CA LYS A 38 5.28 1.04 2.92
C LYS A 38 5.29 -0.06 1.85
N ALA A 39 4.16 -0.31 1.19
CA ALA A 39 4.07 -1.26 0.09
C ALA A 39 4.91 -0.82 -1.12
N GLU A 40 4.88 0.46 -1.48
CA GLU A 40 5.69 1.06 -2.55
C GLU A 40 7.19 0.88 -2.28
N GLU A 41 7.64 1.19 -1.06
CA GLU A 41 9.04 1.03 -0.64
C GLU A 41 9.48 -0.44 -0.68
N LEU A 42 8.64 -1.34 -0.15
CA LEU A 42 8.92 -2.76 -0.10
C LEU A 42 9.01 -3.40 -1.49
N LEU A 43 8.06 -3.09 -2.39
CA LEU A 43 8.09 -3.57 -3.77
C LEU A 43 9.32 -3.01 -4.51
N ARG A 44 9.61 -1.72 -4.34
CA ARG A 44 10.80 -1.11 -4.96
C ARG A 44 12.06 -1.81 -4.52
N GLU A 45 12.27 -1.97 -3.21
CA GLU A 45 13.44 -2.65 -2.67
C GLU A 45 13.55 -4.09 -3.21
N LYS A 46 12.45 -4.83 -3.20
CA LYS A 46 12.44 -6.24 -3.59
C LYS A 46 12.65 -6.47 -5.08
N ILE A 47 12.09 -5.61 -5.94
CA ILE A 47 12.12 -5.78 -7.39
C ILE A 47 13.37 -5.14 -7.99
N THR A 48 13.77 -3.97 -7.51
CA THR A 48 14.90 -3.21 -8.08
C THR A 48 16.21 -3.39 -7.32
N GLY A 49 16.19 -4.04 -6.16
CA GLY A 49 17.34 -4.18 -5.27
C GLY A 49 17.75 -2.88 -4.57
N SER A 50 17.02 -1.78 -4.76
CA SER A 50 17.30 -0.49 -4.13
C SER A 50 16.03 0.33 -3.91
N LYS A 51 15.91 0.95 -2.75
CA LYS A 51 14.82 1.91 -2.43
C LYS A 51 14.89 3.19 -3.27
N GLU A 52 16.03 3.48 -3.87
CA GLU A 52 16.27 4.73 -4.61
C GLU A 52 16.15 4.60 -6.12
N SER A 53 15.99 3.39 -6.67
CA SER A 53 15.84 3.18 -8.10
C SER A 53 14.59 3.89 -8.62
N LYS A 54 14.77 4.85 -9.54
CA LYS A 54 13.69 5.64 -10.14
C LYS A 54 13.35 5.22 -11.57
N GLU A 55 14.26 4.57 -12.26
CA GLU A 55 14.17 4.32 -13.71
C GLU A 55 13.07 3.33 -14.12
N SER A 56 12.62 2.50 -13.18
CA SER A 56 11.59 1.48 -13.42
C SER A 56 10.39 1.61 -12.49
N PHE A 57 10.21 2.77 -11.86
CA PHE A 57 9.18 3.00 -10.86
C PHE A 57 8.32 4.19 -11.24
N PHE A 58 7.04 3.93 -11.47
CA PHE A 58 6.07 4.90 -11.95
C PHE A 58 4.87 5.00 -11.00
N ILE A 59 4.58 6.21 -10.54
CA ILE A 59 3.34 6.51 -9.81
C ILE A 59 2.43 7.29 -10.76
N LYS A 60 1.20 6.84 -10.92
CA LYS A 60 0.16 7.42 -11.74
C LYS A 60 -1.13 7.59 -10.92
N TYR A 61 -1.98 8.49 -11.39
CA TYR A 61 -3.28 8.76 -10.78
C TYR A 61 -4.38 8.54 -11.83
N ALA A 62 -5.44 7.83 -11.47
CA ALA A 62 -6.52 7.48 -12.38
C ALA A 62 -7.40 8.67 -12.80
N ASP A 63 -7.37 9.77 -12.05
CA ASP A 63 -8.00 11.03 -12.42
C ASP A 63 -7.20 11.84 -13.47
N GLU A 64 -5.91 11.52 -13.66
CA GLU A 64 -5.00 12.18 -14.58
C GLU A 64 -4.65 11.33 -15.80
N ASN A 65 -4.84 10.00 -15.71
CA ASN A 65 -4.45 9.05 -16.77
C ASN A 65 -5.61 8.12 -17.10
N SER A 66 -5.75 7.76 -18.37
CA SER A 66 -6.73 6.75 -18.79
C SER A 66 -6.23 5.32 -18.53
N GLY A 67 -7.16 4.35 -18.54
CA GLY A 67 -6.80 2.93 -18.41
C GLY A 67 -5.89 2.46 -19.54
N GLU A 68 -6.13 2.95 -20.76
CA GLU A 68 -5.31 2.64 -21.95
C GLU A 68 -3.88 3.16 -21.79
N GLU A 69 -3.69 4.38 -21.28
CA GLU A 69 -2.35 4.96 -21.03
C GLU A 69 -1.59 4.15 -19.97
N ILE A 70 -2.29 3.65 -18.93
CA ILE A 70 -1.67 2.77 -17.93
C ILE A 70 -1.27 1.44 -18.56
N VAL A 71 -2.12 0.84 -19.39
CA VAL A 71 -1.82 -0.41 -20.10
C VAL A 71 -0.65 -0.23 -21.05
N ASP A 72 -0.61 0.87 -21.79
CA ASP A 72 0.51 1.21 -22.67
C ASP A 72 1.82 1.36 -21.90
N LEU A 73 1.79 2.04 -20.76
CA LEU A 73 2.93 2.13 -19.86
C LEU A 73 3.38 0.74 -19.37
N CYS A 74 2.43 -0.14 -19.06
CA CYS A 74 2.74 -1.50 -18.63
C CYS A 74 3.37 -2.35 -19.74
N ARG A 75 2.95 -2.19 -21.00
CA ARG A 75 3.40 -3.02 -22.13
C ARG A 75 4.64 -2.46 -22.83
N ASN A 76 4.71 -1.15 -23.04
CA ASN A 76 5.63 -0.52 -24.00
C ASN A 76 6.90 0.04 -23.38
N PHE A 77 7.13 -0.17 -22.09
CA PHE A 77 8.34 0.34 -21.46
C PHE A 77 9.47 -0.67 -21.58
N SER A 78 10.48 -0.37 -22.37
CA SER A 78 11.77 -1.05 -22.35
C SER A 78 12.81 -0.15 -21.69
N SER A 79 13.22 -0.46 -20.48
CA SER A 79 14.42 0.15 -19.90
C SER A 79 15.65 -0.60 -20.41
N LEU A 80 16.65 0.15 -20.89
CA LEU A 80 17.95 -0.43 -21.25
C LEU A 80 18.73 -0.91 -20.01
N PHE A 81 18.28 -0.53 -18.80
CA PHE A 81 19.01 -0.75 -17.55
C PHE A 81 18.26 -1.59 -16.51
N SER A 82 16.99 -1.92 -16.74
CA SER A 82 16.19 -2.70 -15.80
C SER A 82 15.33 -3.74 -16.50
N ALA A 83 15.40 -4.98 -15.99
CA ALA A 83 14.59 -6.10 -16.49
C ALA A 83 13.15 -6.06 -15.99
N SER A 84 12.84 -5.30 -14.91
CA SER A 84 11.52 -5.28 -14.29
C SER A 84 11.07 -3.85 -13.98
N LYS A 85 9.77 -3.58 -14.07
CA LYS A 85 9.19 -2.29 -13.71
C LYS A 85 8.03 -2.43 -12.73
N ILE A 86 7.78 -1.32 -12.02
CA ILE A 86 6.68 -1.18 -11.09
C ILE A 86 5.83 0.01 -11.55
N VAL A 87 4.55 -0.23 -11.74
CA VAL A 87 3.56 0.79 -12.04
C VAL A 87 2.55 0.81 -10.90
N ILE A 88 2.44 1.94 -10.21
CA ILE A 88 1.49 2.14 -9.12
C ILE A 88 0.45 3.13 -9.59
N VAL A 89 -0.81 2.75 -9.52
CA VAL A 89 -1.93 3.61 -9.87
C VAL A 89 -2.76 3.87 -8.63
N LYS A 90 -2.86 5.14 -8.26
CA LYS A 90 -3.67 5.60 -7.13
C LYS A 90 -5.03 6.13 -7.60
N ARG A 91 -6.01 6.14 -6.70
CA ARG A 91 -7.37 6.62 -6.95
C ARG A 91 -8.07 5.88 -8.10
N CYS A 92 -7.90 4.56 -8.15
CA CYS A 92 -8.47 3.74 -9.23
C CYS A 92 -10.00 3.81 -9.33
N GLU A 93 -10.70 4.23 -8.27
CA GLU A 93 -12.14 4.52 -8.30
C GLU A 93 -12.50 5.63 -9.30
N LYS A 94 -11.55 6.47 -9.72
CA LYS A 94 -11.74 7.56 -10.69
C LYS A 94 -11.71 7.12 -12.15
N PHE A 95 -11.26 5.91 -12.45
CA PHE A 95 -11.30 5.40 -13.83
C PHE A 95 -12.72 5.30 -14.41
N GLY A 96 -13.72 5.00 -13.58
CA GLY A 96 -15.08 4.76 -14.04
C GLY A 96 -15.13 3.62 -15.08
N LYS A 97 -15.77 3.88 -16.24
CA LYS A 97 -15.85 2.90 -17.34
C LYS A 97 -14.52 2.61 -18.04
N LYS A 98 -13.52 3.47 -17.86
CA LYS A 98 -12.17 3.27 -18.46
C LYS A 98 -11.33 2.23 -17.70
N PHE A 99 -11.85 1.67 -16.63
CA PHE A 99 -11.19 0.58 -15.88
C PHE A 99 -11.18 -0.73 -16.65
N ASP A 100 -12.07 -0.94 -17.60
CA ASP A 100 -12.20 -2.18 -18.36
C ASP A 100 -10.88 -2.57 -19.07
N ALA A 101 -10.15 -1.61 -19.63
CA ALA A 101 -8.87 -1.85 -20.27
C ALA A 101 -7.81 -2.41 -19.29
N VAL A 102 -7.81 -1.90 -18.05
CA VAL A 102 -6.91 -2.38 -16.99
C VAL A 102 -7.30 -3.79 -16.52
N LEU A 103 -8.59 -4.08 -16.43
CA LEU A 103 -9.08 -5.43 -16.08
C LEU A 103 -8.73 -6.45 -17.17
N GLU A 104 -8.84 -6.08 -18.44
CA GLU A 104 -8.42 -6.93 -19.56
C GLU A 104 -6.91 -7.20 -19.52
N TYR A 105 -6.09 -6.16 -19.29
CA TYR A 105 -4.66 -6.31 -19.09
C TYR A 105 -4.32 -7.27 -17.95
N ALA A 106 -5.03 -7.15 -16.83
CA ALA A 106 -4.80 -7.97 -15.63
C ALA A 106 -5.07 -9.48 -15.85
N GLN A 107 -5.82 -9.85 -16.90
CA GLN A 107 -6.02 -11.27 -17.26
C GLN A 107 -4.80 -11.90 -17.93
N ASN A 108 -3.96 -11.08 -18.59
CA ASN A 108 -2.73 -11.50 -19.22
C ASN A 108 -1.65 -10.42 -19.09
N PRO A 109 -1.16 -10.18 -17.88
CA PRO A 109 -0.20 -9.11 -17.60
C PRO A 109 1.19 -9.45 -18.14
N ASP A 110 1.97 -8.41 -18.41
CA ASP A 110 3.38 -8.54 -18.74
C ASP A 110 4.15 -9.11 -17.51
N PRO A 111 4.91 -10.20 -17.65
CA PRO A 111 5.60 -10.85 -16.53
C PRO A 111 6.69 -9.99 -15.91
N ASP A 112 7.25 -9.04 -16.65
CA ASP A 112 8.31 -8.15 -16.18
C ASP A 112 7.73 -6.85 -15.54
N THR A 113 6.40 -6.73 -15.46
CA THR A 113 5.71 -5.58 -14.89
C THR A 113 4.92 -5.97 -13.64
N THR A 114 5.17 -5.28 -12.55
CA THR A 114 4.32 -5.32 -11.36
C THR A 114 3.40 -4.10 -11.36
N LEU A 115 2.09 -4.35 -11.49
CA LEU A 115 1.05 -3.34 -11.45
C LEU A 115 0.35 -3.35 -10.08
N LEU A 116 0.38 -2.24 -9.37
CA LEU A 116 -0.36 -2.05 -8.12
C LEU A 116 -1.50 -1.05 -8.34
N LEU A 117 -2.72 -1.48 -8.06
CA LEU A 117 -3.94 -0.71 -8.21
C LEU A 117 -4.51 -0.39 -6.83
N ALA A 118 -4.47 0.87 -6.42
CA ALA A 118 -4.99 1.32 -5.14
C ALA A 118 -6.35 2.01 -5.31
N PHE A 119 -7.33 1.52 -4.54
CA PHE A 119 -8.71 1.98 -4.50
C PHE A 119 -9.05 2.53 -3.13
N ASP A 120 -9.97 3.49 -3.09
CA ASP A 120 -10.63 3.86 -1.86
C ASP A 120 -11.48 2.71 -1.33
N LYS A 121 -11.43 2.45 -0.02
CA LYS A 121 -12.15 1.34 0.61
C LYS A 121 -13.66 1.48 0.47
N GLU A 122 -14.19 2.69 0.64
CA GLU A 122 -15.63 2.91 0.56
C GLU A 122 -16.13 2.54 -0.83
N TYR A 123 -15.41 2.94 -1.87
CA TYR A 123 -15.72 2.56 -3.25
C TYR A 123 -15.71 1.06 -3.48
N VAL A 124 -14.69 0.35 -2.98
CA VAL A 124 -14.58 -1.12 -3.12
C VAL A 124 -15.81 -1.79 -2.51
N THR A 125 -16.19 -1.35 -1.31
CA THR A 125 -17.35 -1.90 -0.57
C THR A 125 -18.67 -1.57 -1.25
N GLU A 126 -18.91 -0.33 -1.64
CA GLU A 126 -20.13 0.14 -2.28
C GLU A 126 -20.37 -0.55 -3.63
N LYS A 127 -19.35 -0.69 -4.44
CA LYS A 127 -19.42 -1.36 -5.75
C LYS A 127 -19.38 -2.88 -5.65
N LYS A 128 -19.15 -3.43 -4.45
CA LYS A 128 -19.04 -4.88 -4.20
C LYS A 128 -17.94 -5.55 -5.04
N LEU A 129 -16.89 -4.81 -5.38
CA LEU A 129 -15.76 -5.31 -6.15
C LEU A 129 -15.03 -6.45 -5.41
N GLU A 130 -15.09 -6.49 -4.09
CA GLU A 130 -14.56 -7.57 -3.24
C GLU A 130 -15.09 -8.97 -3.60
N LYS A 131 -16.22 -9.06 -4.31
CA LYS A 131 -16.78 -10.35 -4.76
C LYS A 131 -16.14 -10.87 -6.04
N GLU A 132 -15.59 -9.97 -6.84
CA GLU A 132 -15.06 -10.25 -8.16
C GLU A 132 -13.52 -10.27 -8.17
N ILE A 133 -12.91 -9.46 -7.28
CA ILE A 133 -11.46 -9.25 -7.22
C ILE A 133 -10.99 -9.47 -5.78
N GLN A 134 -9.88 -10.19 -5.62
CA GLN A 134 -9.23 -10.33 -4.31
C GLN A 134 -8.41 -9.06 -3.99
N PHE A 135 -8.85 -8.31 -2.96
CA PHE A 135 -8.14 -7.13 -2.48
C PHE A 135 -7.29 -7.44 -1.25
N TYR A 136 -6.12 -6.78 -1.17
CA TYR A 136 -5.43 -6.56 0.10
C TYR A 136 -6.07 -5.37 0.81
N ASP A 137 -6.48 -5.55 2.05
CA ASP A 137 -7.12 -4.50 2.86
C ASP A 137 -6.06 -3.80 3.73
N PHE A 138 -5.69 -2.57 3.34
CA PHE A 138 -4.72 -1.72 4.04
C PHE A 138 -5.41 -0.63 4.88
N THR A 139 -6.67 -0.82 5.20
CA THR A 139 -7.47 0.27 5.78
C THR A 139 -7.50 0.26 7.28
N ASP A 140 -7.28 -0.88 7.90
CA ASP A 140 -7.40 -1.01 9.35
C ASP A 140 -6.57 -2.18 9.89
N LEU A 141 -6.18 -2.06 11.15
CA LEU A 141 -5.61 -3.13 11.96
C LEU A 141 -6.57 -3.45 13.11
N PRO A 142 -6.66 -4.71 13.57
CA PRO A 142 -7.28 -5.02 14.86
C PRO A 142 -6.69 -4.17 15.99
N ASP A 143 -7.46 -3.92 17.05
CA ASP A 143 -7.03 -3.03 18.15
C ASP A 143 -5.69 -3.42 18.76
N ASP A 144 -5.47 -4.71 18.98
CA ASP A 144 -4.21 -5.21 19.53
C ASP A 144 -3.04 -5.00 18.56
N ASP A 145 -3.27 -5.19 17.26
CA ASP A 145 -2.27 -5.00 16.21
C ASP A 145 -1.96 -3.51 16.02
N PHE A 146 -2.99 -2.64 16.07
CA PHE A 146 -2.80 -1.20 16.02
C PHE A 146 -1.99 -0.70 17.23
N ARG A 147 -2.29 -1.19 18.43
CA ARG A 147 -1.53 -0.89 19.64
C ARG A 147 -0.07 -1.33 19.52
N ALA A 148 0.16 -2.54 19.04
CA ALA A 148 1.50 -3.07 18.82
C ALA A 148 2.26 -2.25 17.77
N TRP A 149 1.59 -1.85 16.69
CA TRP A 149 2.15 -0.99 15.66
C TRP A 149 2.57 0.39 16.21
N VAL A 150 1.70 1.09 16.95
CA VAL A 150 2.04 2.38 17.58
C VAL A 150 3.28 2.24 18.47
N LYS A 151 3.33 1.20 19.28
CA LYS A 151 4.49 0.94 20.15
C LYS A 151 5.77 0.70 19.34
N SER A 152 5.68 -0.07 18.24
CA SER A 152 6.83 -0.35 17.38
C SER A 152 7.33 0.91 16.65
N GLU A 153 6.42 1.83 16.28
CA GLU A 153 6.77 3.11 15.66
C GLU A 153 7.56 4.02 16.63
N PHE A 154 7.19 4.07 17.92
CA PHE A 154 8.01 4.76 18.93
C PHE A 154 9.40 4.12 19.06
N GLN A 155 9.45 2.79 19.16
CA GLN A 155 10.72 2.06 19.32
C GLN A 155 11.66 2.24 18.11
N SER A 156 11.11 2.25 16.89
CA SER A 156 11.91 2.47 15.67
C SER A 156 12.60 3.84 15.62
N ARG A 157 12.07 4.81 16.39
CA ARG A 157 12.62 6.16 16.54
C ARG A 157 13.43 6.35 17.83
N GLY A 158 13.82 5.25 18.49
CA GLY A 158 14.61 5.31 19.71
C GLY A 158 13.85 5.70 20.98
N CYS A 159 12.51 5.87 20.90
CA CYS A 159 11.69 6.23 22.04
C CYS A 159 11.03 5.00 22.69
N SER A 160 10.97 4.97 24.00
CA SER A 160 10.18 3.99 24.74
C SER A 160 8.90 4.65 25.28
N ILE A 161 7.77 3.96 25.15
CA ILE A 161 6.49 4.41 25.69
C ILE A 161 5.94 3.35 26.66
N GLY A 162 5.52 3.77 27.85
CA GLY A 162 4.89 2.88 28.82
C GLY A 162 3.46 2.53 28.43
N SER A 163 2.88 1.52 29.09
CA SER A 163 1.55 1.04 28.71
C SER A 163 0.46 2.05 28.97
N ALA A 164 0.56 2.80 30.07
CA ALA A 164 -0.44 3.83 30.43
C ALA A 164 -0.36 5.04 29.49
N GLU A 165 0.85 5.48 29.16
CA GLU A 165 1.08 6.59 28.22
C GLU A 165 0.63 6.21 26.81
N LEU A 166 0.84 4.97 26.39
CA LEU A 166 0.37 4.45 25.12
C LEU A 166 -1.17 4.45 25.04
N ASP A 167 -1.87 4.08 26.14
CA ASP A 167 -3.33 4.13 26.19
C ASP A 167 -3.85 5.55 26.03
N VAL A 168 -3.23 6.51 26.74
CA VAL A 168 -3.56 7.94 26.60
C VAL A 168 -3.31 8.41 25.17
N PHE A 169 -2.15 8.12 24.61
CA PHE A 169 -1.80 8.52 23.24
C PHE A 169 -2.84 8.03 22.23
N ILE A 170 -3.20 6.73 22.28
CA ILE A 170 -4.17 6.13 21.37
C ILE A 170 -5.57 6.71 21.55
N SER A 171 -5.95 7.09 22.79
CA SER A 171 -7.29 7.65 23.06
C SER A 171 -7.46 9.10 22.55
N GLU A 172 -6.37 9.85 22.45
CA GLU A 172 -6.39 11.27 22.08
C GLU A 172 -6.23 11.52 20.58
N ILE A 173 -5.76 10.55 19.81
CA ILE A 173 -5.46 10.72 18.40
C ILE A 173 -6.46 9.94 17.55
N PRO A 174 -7.04 10.55 16.48
CA PRO A 174 -7.85 9.84 15.52
C PRO A 174 -7.11 8.64 14.93
N ARG A 175 -7.80 7.52 14.72
CA ARG A 175 -7.24 6.30 14.15
C ARG A 175 -7.00 6.48 12.63
N ASN A 176 -5.95 7.21 12.33
CA ASN A 176 -5.42 7.43 10.98
C ASN A 176 -3.91 7.26 11.05
N PHE A 177 -3.37 6.34 10.25
CA PHE A 177 -1.97 5.94 10.34
C PHE A 177 -1.00 7.07 9.99
N ASP A 178 -1.33 7.91 8.99
CA ASP A 178 -0.51 9.08 8.64
C ASP A 178 -0.47 10.12 9.77
N LEU A 179 -1.62 10.38 10.43
CA LEU A 179 -1.68 11.30 11.56
C LEU A 179 -0.90 10.76 12.76
N VAL A 180 -1.08 9.48 13.09
CA VAL A 180 -0.38 8.82 14.19
C VAL A 180 1.13 8.83 13.95
N GLU A 181 1.60 8.47 12.74
CA GLU A 181 3.02 8.53 12.37
C GLU A 181 3.60 9.93 12.55
N ASN A 182 2.86 10.97 12.12
CA ASN A 182 3.28 12.36 12.26
C ASN A 182 3.39 12.79 13.73
N GLU A 183 2.42 12.43 14.58
CA GLU A 183 2.47 12.75 16.00
C GLU A 183 3.60 12.02 16.73
N ILE A 184 3.82 10.74 16.43
CA ILE A 184 4.95 9.99 16.95
C ILE A 184 6.28 10.65 16.52
N SER A 185 6.39 11.08 15.25
CA SER A 185 7.59 11.76 14.76
C SER A 185 7.88 13.06 15.53
N LYS A 186 6.85 13.86 15.83
CA LYS A 186 7.01 15.07 16.64
C LYS A 186 7.47 14.74 18.06
N ILE A 187 6.84 13.79 18.73
CA ILE A 187 7.19 13.39 20.09
C ILE A 187 8.61 12.85 20.15
N SER A 188 8.98 12.02 19.15
CA SER A 188 10.33 11.40 19.10
C SER A 188 11.44 12.44 18.93
N GLY A 189 11.19 13.56 18.26
CA GLY A 189 12.16 14.66 18.17
C GLY A 189 12.55 15.25 19.53
N TYR A 190 11.70 15.15 20.54
CA TYR A 190 12.03 15.58 21.91
C TYR A 190 12.75 14.51 22.73
N CYS A 191 12.70 13.21 22.30
CA CYS A 191 13.42 12.14 23.00
C CYS A 191 14.93 12.14 22.70
N GLU A 192 15.35 12.73 21.59
CA GLU A 192 16.77 12.82 21.18
C GLU A 192 17.55 13.93 21.91
N GLU A 193 16.84 14.84 22.62
CA GLU A 193 17.45 15.99 23.32
C GLU A 193 17.76 15.71 24.81
N VAL A 194 17.56 14.47 25.29
CA VAL A 194 17.83 14.06 26.68
C VAL A 194 18.93 13.00 26.72
#